data_414bb09e9ca6a0a5519698876de84353
#
_entry.id   414bb09e9ca6a0a5519698876de84353
#
_cell.length_a   1.000
_cell.length_b   1.000
_cell.length_c   1.000
_cell.angle_alpha   90.00
_cell.angle_beta   90.00
_cell.angle_gamma   90.00
#
_symmetry.space_group_name_H-M   'P 1'
#
loop_
_entity.id
_entity.type
_entity.pdbx_description
1 polymer ?
#
loop_
_entity_poly.entity_id
_entity_poly.type
_entity_poly.pdbx_seq_one_letter_code
_entity_poly.pdbx_strand_id
1 'polypeptide(L)'
;DLILMGRESIDFNSGVVHSLVGELLGIPSISPVMKLDIEGSAAKLSREIEGGKESLELNLPFVAGCQEPIAEWKIPNMRGIMSARTKPLKVVEASAVNSGVKLQKYELPPAKGSVKMISADNVQELVSLLKNEAKVI
;
A
#
# COMPACT_ATOMS: atom_id res chain seq x y z
N ASP A 1 7.81 15.54 -15.26
CA ASP A 1 7.58 14.09 -15.15
C ASP A 1 6.85 13.77 -13.84
N LEU A 2 6.23 12.61 -13.78
CA LEU A 2 5.45 12.14 -12.63
C LEU A 2 5.87 10.72 -12.28
N ILE A 3 6.09 10.44 -11.00
CA ILE A 3 6.36 9.10 -10.49
C ILE A 3 5.14 8.63 -9.70
N LEU A 4 4.50 7.56 -10.17
CA LEU A 4 3.39 6.91 -9.47
C LEU A 4 3.91 5.66 -8.77
N MET A 5 3.64 5.56 -7.49
CA MET A 5 4.03 4.44 -6.64
C MET A 5 2.82 3.93 -5.85
N GLY A 6 2.88 2.73 -5.36
CA GLY A 6 1.91 2.24 -4.38
C GLY A 6 2.08 2.97 -3.04
N ARG A 7 0.99 3.08 -2.27
CA ARG A 7 1.02 3.66 -0.94
C ARG A 7 1.99 2.91 -0.01
N GLU A 8 1.88 1.58 0.00
CA GLU A 8 2.67 0.71 0.87
C GLU A 8 2.76 -0.69 0.30
N SER A 9 3.75 -1.47 0.72
CA SER A 9 3.85 -2.88 0.39
C SER A 9 3.22 -3.74 1.48
N ILE A 10 2.67 -4.89 1.10
CA ILE A 10 2.07 -5.85 2.03
C ILE A 10 3.09 -6.48 3.00
N ASP A 11 4.38 -6.45 2.65
CA ASP A 11 5.43 -7.10 3.44
C ASP A 11 5.62 -6.45 4.81
N PHE A 12 5.82 -5.11 4.81
CA PHE A 12 6.15 -4.37 6.02
C PHE A 12 5.17 -3.23 6.32
N ASN A 13 4.29 -2.89 5.39
CA ASN A 13 3.33 -1.77 5.51
C ASN A 13 3.98 -0.46 5.97
N SER A 14 5.24 -0.23 5.55
CA SER A 14 6.00 0.91 6.02
C SER A 14 5.49 2.26 5.50
N GLY A 15 4.91 2.27 4.29
CA GLY A 15 4.35 3.48 3.70
C GLY A 15 5.34 4.63 3.46
N VAL A 16 6.65 4.36 3.42
CA VAL A 16 7.68 5.41 3.36
C VAL A 16 8.46 5.46 2.05
N VAL A 17 8.36 4.43 1.20
CA VAL A 17 9.23 4.31 0.01
C VAL A 17 9.04 5.46 -0.96
N HIS A 18 7.80 5.89 -1.22
CA HIS A 18 7.51 7.04 -2.08
C HIS A 18 8.13 8.34 -1.54
N SER A 19 8.12 8.55 -0.21
CA SER A 19 8.72 9.73 0.43
C SER A 19 10.24 9.71 0.32
N LEU A 20 10.87 8.54 0.51
CA LEU A 20 12.31 8.38 0.33
C LEU A 20 12.73 8.65 -1.12
N VAL A 21 11.96 8.17 -2.09
CA VAL A 21 12.23 8.44 -3.52
C VAL A 21 12.12 9.94 -3.81
N GLY A 22 11.09 10.61 -3.29
CA GLY A 22 10.93 12.06 -3.44
C GLY A 22 12.11 12.83 -2.87
N GLU A 23 12.54 12.49 -1.66
CA GLU A 23 13.70 13.13 -0.99
C GLU A 23 15.00 12.91 -1.76
N LEU A 24 15.27 11.68 -2.19
CA LEU A 24 16.48 11.36 -2.96
C LEU A 24 16.55 12.06 -4.32
N LEU A 25 15.40 12.36 -4.91
CA LEU A 25 15.29 13.08 -6.19
C LEU A 25 15.18 14.60 -6.00
N GLY A 26 14.98 15.09 -4.78
CA GLY A 26 14.76 16.51 -4.48
C GLY A 26 13.44 17.05 -5.05
N ILE A 27 12.38 16.21 -5.12
CA ILE A 27 11.06 16.58 -5.62
C ILE A 27 9.98 16.28 -4.58
N PRO A 28 8.83 17.00 -4.59
CA PRO A 28 7.75 16.75 -3.66
C PRO A 28 7.23 15.31 -3.70
N SER A 29 6.84 14.76 -2.55
CA SER A 29 6.14 13.48 -2.45
C SER A 29 4.82 13.64 -1.70
N ILE A 30 3.73 13.15 -2.27
CA ILE A 30 2.39 13.23 -1.72
C ILE A 30 1.80 11.82 -1.58
N SER A 31 1.29 11.48 -0.41
CA SER A 31 0.62 10.20 -0.13
C SER A 31 -0.34 10.36 1.07
N PRO A 32 -1.40 9.58 1.12
CA PRO A 32 -1.98 8.71 0.09
C PRO A 32 -2.85 9.51 -0.90
N VAL A 33 -2.62 9.37 -2.20
CA VAL A 33 -3.37 10.10 -3.24
C VAL A 33 -4.54 9.26 -3.72
N MET A 34 -5.76 9.80 -3.60
CA MET A 34 -7.02 9.16 -3.97
C MET A 34 -7.62 9.73 -5.25
N LYS A 35 -7.20 10.93 -5.66
CA LYS A 35 -7.61 11.57 -6.89
C LYS A 35 -6.45 12.38 -7.45
N LEU A 36 -6.28 12.33 -8.76
CA LEU A 36 -5.23 13.06 -9.47
C LEU A 36 -5.78 13.54 -10.82
N ASP A 37 -5.78 14.85 -10.99
CA ASP A 37 -6.11 15.52 -12.25
C ASP A 37 -4.90 16.37 -12.68
N ILE A 38 -4.47 16.27 -13.94
CA ILE A 38 -3.32 17.00 -14.47
C ILE A 38 -3.77 17.94 -15.58
N GLU A 39 -3.46 19.22 -15.44
CA GLU A 39 -3.74 20.28 -16.40
C GLU A 39 -2.41 20.98 -16.77
N GLY A 40 -1.84 20.60 -17.91
CA GLY A 40 -0.52 21.12 -18.32
C GLY A 40 0.59 20.68 -17.37
N SER A 41 1.22 21.61 -16.66
CA SER A 41 2.24 21.34 -15.63
C SER A 41 1.70 21.32 -14.21
N ALA A 42 0.44 21.71 -14.01
CA ALA A 42 -0.20 21.72 -12.71
C ALA A 42 -0.96 20.44 -12.45
N ALA A 43 -0.94 19.97 -11.22
CA ALA A 43 -1.67 18.81 -10.75
C ALA A 43 -2.55 19.18 -9.56
N LYS A 44 -3.81 18.75 -9.62
CA LYS A 44 -4.77 18.84 -8.52
C LYS A 44 -4.95 17.45 -7.93
N LEU A 45 -4.71 17.31 -6.64
CA LEU A 45 -4.78 16.04 -5.94
C LEU A 45 -5.77 16.11 -4.78
N SER A 46 -6.31 14.95 -4.43
CA SER A 46 -6.99 14.76 -3.17
C SER A 46 -6.36 13.60 -2.43
N ARG A 47 -6.05 13.80 -1.15
CA ARG A 47 -5.54 12.74 -0.29
C ARG A 47 -6.41 12.58 0.95
N GLU A 48 -6.35 11.39 1.52
CA GLU A 48 -6.95 11.09 2.81
C GLU A 48 -6.05 11.60 3.94
N ILE A 49 -6.67 12.25 4.90
CA ILE A 49 -6.03 12.67 6.14
C ILE A 49 -6.89 12.24 7.32
N GLU A 50 -6.33 12.27 8.52
CA GLU A 50 -7.11 12.01 9.72
C GLU A 50 -8.26 13.02 9.85
N GLY A 51 -9.48 12.50 9.93
CA GLY A 51 -10.71 13.31 10.01
C GLY A 51 -11.28 13.80 8.68
N GLY A 52 -10.69 13.47 7.52
CA GLY A 52 -11.28 13.87 6.24
C GLY A 52 -10.37 13.73 5.02
N LYS A 53 -10.53 14.69 4.11
CA LYS A 53 -9.76 14.76 2.85
C LYS A 53 -9.14 16.14 2.70
N GLU A 54 -7.93 16.16 2.16
CA GLU A 54 -7.21 17.37 1.81
C GLU A 54 -7.10 17.50 0.30
N SER A 55 -7.33 18.71 -0.21
CA SER A 55 -7.10 19.04 -1.62
C SER A 55 -5.80 19.82 -1.74
N LEU A 56 -4.96 19.41 -2.67
CA LEU A 56 -3.63 19.97 -2.91
C LEU A 56 -3.49 20.36 -4.37
N GLU A 57 -2.73 21.40 -4.63
CA GLU A 57 -2.31 21.81 -5.97
C GLU A 57 -0.79 21.98 -5.98
N LEU A 58 -0.12 21.36 -6.94
CA LEU A 58 1.33 21.48 -7.10
C LEU A 58 1.73 21.31 -8.58
N ASN A 59 2.96 21.71 -8.88
CA ASN A 59 3.51 21.54 -10.21
C ASN A 59 4.33 20.26 -10.34
N LEU A 60 4.39 19.72 -11.55
CA LEU A 60 5.35 18.68 -11.93
C LEU A 60 6.79 19.18 -11.81
N PRO A 61 7.79 18.36 -11.45
CA PRO A 61 7.67 16.92 -11.15
C PRO A 61 7.34 16.64 -9.69
N PHE A 62 6.72 15.49 -9.42
CA PHE A 62 6.51 14.99 -8.05
C PHE A 62 6.33 13.47 -8.00
N VAL A 63 6.35 12.90 -6.80
CA VAL A 63 6.03 11.50 -6.51
C VAL A 63 4.66 11.40 -5.86
N ALA A 64 3.80 10.51 -6.36
CA ALA A 64 2.50 10.21 -5.76
C ALA A 64 2.44 8.78 -5.23
N GLY A 65 2.16 8.61 -3.93
CA GLY A 65 1.80 7.34 -3.33
C GLY A 65 0.30 7.09 -3.52
N CYS A 66 -0.03 6.25 -4.49
CA CYS A 66 -1.40 6.05 -4.96
C CYS A 66 -2.19 5.07 -4.10
N GLN A 67 -3.44 5.42 -3.83
CA GLN A 67 -4.41 4.60 -3.11
C GLN A 67 -5.74 4.57 -3.87
N GLU A 68 -6.51 3.50 -3.72
CA GLU A 68 -7.91 3.48 -4.18
C GLU A 68 -8.71 4.64 -3.54
N PRO A 69 -9.57 5.34 -4.28
CA PRO A 69 -10.07 5.08 -5.63
C PRO A 69 -9.43 5.97 -6.73
N ILE A 70 -8.11 6.16 -6.73
CA ILE A 70 -7.43 7.01 -7.74
C ILE A 70 -7.77 6.61 -9.18
N ALA A 71 -8.01 5.33 -9.42
CA ALA A 71 -8.51 4.79 -10.69
C ALA A 71 -9.34 3.53 -10.44
N GLU A 72 -10.36 3.33 -11.28
CA GLU A 72 -11.12 2.10 -11.30
C GLU A 72 -10.32 0.99 -11.97
N TRP A 73 -10.29 -0.18 -11.33
CA TRP A 73 -9.68 -1.36 -11.92
C TRP A 73 -10.53 -1.89 -13.08
N LYS A 74 -9.88 -2.43 -14.11
CA LYS A 74 -10.55 -3.01 -15.28
C LYS A 74 -10.13 -4.45 -15.46
N ILE A 75 -11.10 -5.34 -15.63
CA ILE A 75 -10.83 -6.75 -15.96
C ILE A 75 -10.25 -6.82 -17.38
N PRO A 76 -9.07 -7.43 -17.57
CA PRO A 76 -8.52 -7.62 -18.90
C PRO A 76 -9.43 -8.54 -19.73
N ASN A 77 -9.77 -8.12 -20.93
CA ASN A 77 -10.47 -9.00 -21.88
C ASN A 77 -9.48 -9.99 -22.53
N MET A 78 -10.01 -11.06 -23.15
CA MET A 78 -9.19 -12.10 -23.78
C MET A 78 -8.22 -11.56 -24.83
N ARG A 79 -8.64 -10.58 -25.64
CA ARG A 79 -7.78 -9.94 -26.64
C ARG A 79 -6.61 -9.21 -25.99
N GLY A 80 -6.86 -8.49 -24.88
CA GLY A 80 -5.82 -7.81 -24.10
C GLY A 80 -4.81 -8.80 -23.53
N ILE A 81 -5.28 -9.92 -22.97
CA ILE A 81 -4.42 -10.99 -22.43
C ILE A 81 -3.54 -11.60 -23.54
N MET A 82 -4.12 -11.89 -24.69
CA MET A 82 -3.37 -12.45 -25.82
C MET A 82 -2.33 -11.45 -26.37
N SER A 83 -2.73 -10.19 -26.54
CA SER A 83 -1.80 -9.17 -27.05
C SER A 83 -0.66 -8.86 -26.07
N ALA A 84 -0.89 -8.99 -24.77
CA ALA A 84 0.15 -8.78 -23.76
C ALA A 84 1.31 -9.78 -23.88
N ARG A 85 1.03 -11.03 -24.35
CA ARG A 85 2.04 -12.06 -24.54
C ARG A 85 3.08 -11.73 -25.63
N THR A 86 2.70 -10.88 -26.58
CA THR A 86 3.58 -10.50 -27.71
C THR A 86 4.24 -9.15 -27.51
N LYS A 87 3.96 -8.46 -26.41
CA LYS A 87 4.61 -7.19 -26.09
C LYS A 87 6.08 -7.40 -25.70
N PRO A 88 7.00 -6.54 -26.17
CA PRO A 88 8.40 -6.65 -25.81
C PRO A 88 8.57 -6.45 -24.30
N LEU A 89 9.28 -7.38 -23.65
CA LEU A 89 9.70 -7.30 -22.26
C LEU A 89 11.20 -7.02 -22.22
N LYS A 90 11.60 -5.85 -21.74
CA LYS A 90 13.01 -5.53 -21.50
C LYS A 90 13.38 -5.95 -20.08
N VAL A 91 14.23 -6.95 -19.96
CA VAL A 91 14.83 -7.33 -18.68
C VAL A 91 16.09 -6.50 -18.46
N VAL A 92 16.19 -5.84 -17.31
CA VAL A 92 17.36 -5.05 -16.90
C VAL A 92 17.97 -5.73 -15.69
N GLU A 93 19.28 -5.97 -15.74
CA GLU A 93 20.03 -6.54 -14.63
C GLU A 93 19.97 -5.60 -13.42
N ALA A 94 19.71 -6.17 -12.24
CA ALA A 94 19.69 -5.42 -11.01
C ALA A 94 21.09 -4.95 -10.64
N SER A 95 21.22 -3.70 -10.22
CA SER A 95 22.46 -3.23 -9.61
C SER A 95 22.71 -3.96 -8.29
N ALA A 96 23.97 -4.30 -8.02
CA ALA A 96 24.33 -4.90 -6.74
C ALA A 96 24.03 -3.92 -5.60
N VAL A 97 23.15 -4.30 -4.70
CA VAL A 97 22.80 -3.52 -3.52
C VAL A 97 23.27 -4.27 -2.28
N ASN A 98 24.01 -3.60 -1.42
CA ASN A 98 24.37 -4.16 -0.13
C ASN A 98 23.19 -4.01 0.82
N SER A 99 22.37 -5.05 0.95
CA SER A 99 21.25 -5.05 1.87
C SER A 99 21.72 -5.34 3.29
N GLY A 100 21.35 -4.47 4.24
CA GLY A 100 21.58 -4.72 5.68
C GLY A 100 20.67 -5.81 6.27
N VAL A 101 19.73 -6.33 5.47
CA VAL A 101 18.73 -7.32 5.91
C VAL A 101 18.78 -8.52 4.99
N LYS A 102 18.79 -9.73 5.58
CA LYS A 102 18.75 -11.01 4.86
C LYS A 102 17.51 -11.78 5.26
N LEU A 103 16.73 -12.20 4.26
CA LEU A 103 15.62 -13.11 4.48
C LEU A 103 16.14 -14.47 4.97
N GLN A 104 15.63 -14.96 6.10
CA GLN A 104 16.04 -16.26 6.67
C GLN A 104 15.18 -17.39 6.09
N LYS A 105 13.88 -17.29 6.17
CA LYS A 105 12.91 -18.27 5.67
C LYS A 105 11.51 -17.70 5.58
N TYR A 106 10.66 -18.38 4.83
CA TYR A 106 9.22 -18.19 4.85
C TYR A 106 8.57 -19.34 5.62
N GLU A 107 7.64 -19.02 6.48
CA GLU A 107 6.84 -20.00 7.20
C GLU A 107 5.36 -19.59 7.14
N LEU A 108 4.48 -20.57 7.07
CA LEU A 108 3.06 -20.31 7.23
C LEU A 108 2.79 -19.99 8.71
N PRO A 109 1.86 -19.06 9.02
CA PRO A 109 1.42 -18.86 10.37
C PRO A 109 0.92 -20.18 10.97
N PRO A 110 1.09 -20.41 12.28
CA PRO A 110 0.52 -21.60 12.93
C PRO A 110 -0.99 -21.63 12.68
N ALA A 111 -1.51 -22.83 12.45
CA ALA A 111 -2.94 -23.02 12.27
C ALA A 111 -3.70 -22.51 13.50
N LYS A 112 -4.79 -21.79 13.24
CA LYS A 112 -5.67 -21.36 14.36
C LYS A 112 -6.27 -22.59 15.02
N GLY A 113 -6.22 -22.63 16.34
CA GLY A 113 -6.91 -23.64 17.14
C GLY A 113 -8.43 -23.49 17.10
N SER A 114 -9.13 -24.36 17.84
CA SER A 114 -10.57 -24.24 18.05
C SER A 114 -10.91 -22.92 18.74
N VAL A 115 -11.98 -22.28 18.31
CA VAL A 115 -12.49 -21.06 18.95
C VAL A 115 -13.49 -21.43 20.04
N LYS A 116 -13.50 -20.67 21.14
CA LYS A 116 -14.50 -20.72 22.18
C LYS A 116 -15.50 -19.59 21.93
N MET A 117 -16.73 -19.96 21.59
CA MET A 117 -17.81 -18.99 21.35
C MET A 117 -18.45 -18.59 22.68
N ILE A 118 -18.56 -17.29 22.89
CA ILE A 118 -19.22 -16.69 24.06
C ILE A 118 -20.48 -15.98 23.59
N SER A 119 -21.57 -16.09 24.36
CA SER A 119 -22.79 -15.38 24.06
C SER A 119 -22.54 -13.86 24.06
N ALA A 120 -23.14 -13.16 23.08
CA ALA A 120 -23.06 -11.70 22.98
C ALA A 120 -23.61 -11.00 24.25
N ASP A 121 -24.53 -11.66 24.97
CA ASP A 121 -25.11 -11.13 26.19
C ASP A 121 -24.23 -11.34 27.43
N ASN A 122 -23.12 -12.12 27.31
CA ASN A 122 -22.24 -12.46 28.43
C ASN A 122 -20.82 -11.90 28.25
N VAL A 123 -20.71 -10.58 28.10
CA VAL A 123 -19.42 -9.89 27.94
C VAL A 123 -18.50 -10.07 29.13
N GLN A 124 -19.05 -10.23 30.35
CA GLN A 124 -18.25 -10.42 31.55
C GLN A 124 -17.49 -11.73 31.54
N GLU A 125 -18.08 -12.80 31.01
CA GLU A 125 -17.39 -14.09 30.82
C GLU A 125 -16.23 -13.92 29.82
N LEU A 126 -16.45 -13.21 28.69
CA LEU A 126 -15.38 -12.93 27.74
C LEU A 126 -14.20 -12.23 28.40
N VAL A 127 -14.44 -11.16 29.14
CA VAL A 127 -13.39 -10.41 29.86
C VAL A 127 -12.67 -11.32 30.86
N SER A 128 -13.39 -12.15 31.61
CA SER A 128 -12.81 -13.09 32.57
C SER A 128 -11.90 -14.10 31.88
N LEU A 129 -12.33 -14.66 30.75
CA LEU A 129 -11.53 -15.61 29.96
C LEU A 129 -10.29 -14.99 29.37
N LEU A 130 -10.40 -13.76 28.80
CA LEU A 130 -9.26 -13.04 28.25
C LEU A 130 -8.22 -12.72 29.34
N LYS A 131 -8.67 -12.39 30.54
CA LYS A 131 -7.79 -12.07 31.67
C LYS A 131 -7.16 -13.31 32.33
N ASN A 132 -7.98 -14.31 32.67
CA ASN A 132 -7.57 -15.42 33.54
C ASN A 132 -7.07 -16.64 32.76
N GLU A 133 -7.64 -16.91 31.58
CA GLU A 133 -7.30 -18.08 30.76
C GLU A 133 -6.29 -17.69 29.66
N ALA A 134 -6.65 -16.74 28.81
CA ALA A 134 -5.79 -16.31 27.71
C ALA A 134 -4.64 -15.37 28.12
N LYS A 135 -4.79 -14.64 29.22
CA LYS A 135 -3.79 -13.70 29.79
C LYS A 135 -3.30 -12.65 28.77
N VAL A 136 -4.22 -12.10 28.01
CA VAL A 136 -3.92 -11.09 26.97
C VAL A 136 -4.36 -9.68 27.35
N ILE A 137 -5.10 -9.55 28.46
CA ILE A 137 -5.47 -8.27 29.07
C ILE A 137 -5.27 -8.33 30.59
#